data_98fd0cd7218d58f69e547b6b52cea345
#
_entry.id   98fd0cd7218d58f69e547b6b52cea345
#
_cell.length_a   1.000
_cell.length_b   1.000
_cell.length_c   1.000
_cell.angle_alpha   90.00
_cell.angle_beta   90.00
_cell.angle_gamma   90.00
#
_symmetry.space_group_name_H-M   'P 1'
#
loop_
_entity.id
_entity.type
_entity.pdbx_description
1 polymer ?
#
loop_
_entity_poly.entity_id
_entity_poly.type
_entity_poly.pdbx_seq_one_letter_code
_entity_poly.pdbx_strand_id
1 'polypeptide(L)'
;MAMSAVARDTVFALRRQIAKIEGTLPERLQAPSGSAPAHAGRSDRTIVRRGLAVASPGAFLHTGIERFDTALGGGLPRAALSEIHGLETRDAGAVAGFALSLVSLSLKEKQGLPILWVGTSEIFHEAGLPYARGLHALFGIEPEQLLFSEAPKLLDALWIAEEAARMTAFAAVILEIRGSPRLLDLTATRRLHARAQNAGRPLLLLRQAGEADPTAAPVRLIVSAAPSA
;
A
#
# COMPACT_ATOMS: atom_id res chain seq x y z
N MET A 1 6.80 31.28 -20.39
CA MET A 1 6.98 30.79 -21.77
C MET A 1 6.15 29.56 -21.98
N ALA A 2 5.16 29.60 -22.87
CA ALA A 2 4.32 28.46 -23.20
C ALA A 2 5.11 27.45 -24.02
N MET A 3 5.26 26.22 -23.54
CA MET A 3 5.80 25.13 -24.36
C MET A 3 4.92 24.96 -25.60
N SER A 4 5.55 24.89 -26.79
CA SER A 4 4.87 24.66 -28.05
C SER A 4 4.00 23.41 -28.00
N ALA A 5 2.82 23.42 -28.66
CA ALA A 5 1.93 22.28 -28.76
C ALA A 5 2.68 21.05 -29.29
N VAL A 6 3.57 21.22 -30.25
CA VAL A 6 4.42 20.16 -30.82
C VAL A 6 5.32 19.49 -29.76
N ALA A 7 5.88 20.28 -28.84
CA ALA A 7 6.73 19.72 -27.78
C ALA A 7 5.92 18.87 -26.78
N ARG A 8 4.66 19.26 -26.52
CA ARG A 8 3.75 18.47 -25.66
C ARG A 8 3.34 17.15 -26.29
N ASP A 9 3.06 17.15 -27.58
CA ASP A 9 2.70 15.95 -28.32
C ASP A 9 3.87 14.97 -28.43
N THR A 10 5.07 15.48 -28.61
CA THR A 10 6.32 14.67 -28.64
C THR A 10 6.59 14.02 -27.26
N VAL A 11 6.46 14.79 -26.19
CA VAL A 11 6.62 14.28 -24.83
C VAL A 11 5.54 13.23 -24.50
N PHE A 12 4.32 13.43 -24.96
CA PHE A 12 3.22 12.46 -24.78
C PHE A 12 3.49 11.16 -25.55
N ALA A 13 3.95 11.25 -26.79
CA ALA A 13 4.30 10.09 -27.60
C ALA A 13 5.45 9.28 -27.01
N LEU A 14 6.50 9.96 -26.52
CA LEU A 14 7.63 9.32 -25.83
C LEU A 14 7.20 8.62 -24.53
N ARG A 15 6.39 9.25 -23.72
CA ARG A 15 5.85 8.65 -22.49
C ARG A 15 5.01 7.40 -22.78
N ARG A 16 4.22 7.43 -23.86
CA ARG A 16 3.43 6.26 -24.30
C ARG A 16 4.35 5.12 -24.73
N GLN A 17 5.45 5.42 -25.41
CA GLN A 17 6.43 4.43 -25.84
C GLN A 17 7.17 3.81 -24.65
N ILE A 18 7.57 4.61 -23.67
CA ILE A 18 8.20 4.15 -22.43
C ILE A 18 7.24 3.23 -21.66
N ALA A 19 6.01 3.66 -21.46
CA ALA A 19 4.99 2.86 -20.75
C ALA A 19 4.69 1.52 -21.46
N LYS A 20 4.78 1.48 -22.79
CA LYS A 20 4.66 0.23 -23.58
C LYS A 20 5.84 -0.70 -23.35
N ILE A 21 7.05 -0.17 -23.27
CA ILE A 21 8.28 -0.95 -23.02
C ILE A 21 8.29 -1.48 -21.58
N GLU A 22 7.82 -0.68 -20.63
CA GLU A 22 7.75 -1.05 -19.22
C GLU A 22 6.56 -1.98 -18.89
N GLY A 23 5.70 -2.29 -19.87
CA GLY A 23 4.51 -3.12 -19.64
C GLY A 23 3.44 -2.48 -18.74
N THR A 24 3.52 -1.17 -18.54
CA THR A 24 2.66 -0.41 -17.63
C THR A 24 1.53 0.33 -18.34
N LEU A 25 1.28 0.02 -19.63
CA LEU A 25 0.24 0.66 -20.43
C LEU A 25 -1.15 0.14 -20.05
N PRO A 26 -2.00 0.96 -19.41
CA PRO A 26 -3.41 0.65 -19.38
C PRO A 26 -3.96 0.79 -20.82
N GLU A 27 -4.89 -0.06 -21.22
CA GLU A 27 -5.44 -0.17 -22.57
C GLU A 27 -6.10 1.12 -23.12
N ARG A 28 -6.22 2.17 -22.31
CA ARG A 28 -6.80 3.48 -22.71
C ARG A 28 -6.05 4.67 -22.12
N LEU A 29 -5.02 5.10 -22.81
CA LEU A 29 -4.55 6.48 -22.70
C LEU A 29 -5.39 7.34 -23.65
N GLN A 30 -6.42 8.02 -23.16
CA GLN A 30 -7.09 9.06 -23.91
C GLN A 30 -6.23 10.33 -23.86
N ALA A 31 -6.00 10.92 -25.04
CA ALA A 31 -5.41 12.24 -25.16
C ALA A 31 -6.29 13.28 -24.42
N PRO A 32 -5.72 14.31 -23.78
CA PRO A 32 -6.50 15.39 -23.22
C PRO A 32 -7.21 16.14 -24.36
N SER A 33 -8.49 15.84 -24.57
CA SER A 33 -9.36 16.61 -25.45
C SER A 33 -9.64 17.95 -24.79
N GLY A 34 -9.22 19.04 -25.46
CA GLY A 34 -9.62 20.37 -25.10
C GLY A 34 -11.13 20.52 -25.17
N SER A 35 -11.67 21.25 -24.20
CA SER A 35 -13.00 21.81 -24.12
C SER A 35 -14.20 20.86 -24.38
N ALA A 36 -14.88 20.46 -23.30
CA ALA A 36 -16.30 20.10 -23.37
C ALA A 36 -17.04 20.57 -22.11
N PRO A 37 -18.32 20.97 -22.26
CA PRO A 37 -19.09 21.63 -21.22
C PRO A 37 -19.58 20.68 -20.13
N ALA A 38 -19.77 21.25 -18.96
CA ALA A 38 -20.33 20.61 -17.79
C ALA A 38 -21.74 20.05 -18.04
N HIS A 39 -21.92 18.75 -17.78
CA HIS A 39 -23.22 18.24 -17.35
C HIS A 39 -23.01 17.11 -16.31
N ALA A 40 -23.84 17.24 -15.28
CA ALA A 40 -23.84 16.45 -14.06
C ALA A 40 -24.15 14.97 -14.31
N GLY A 41 -23.44 14.12 -13.58
CA GLY A 41 -23.73 12.70 -13.43
C GLY A 41 -22.53 11.96 -12.91
N ARG A 42 -22.57 11.50 -11.66
CA ARG A 42 -21.64 10.63 -10.93
C ARG A 42 -20.20 10.71 -11.41
N SER A 43 -19.41 11.47 -10.70
CA SER A 43 -18.03 11.78 -11.02
C SER A 43 -17.14 10.54 -10.99
N ASP A 44 -16.83 10.02 -12.16
CA ASP A 44 -15.66 9.20 -12.40
C ASP A 44 -14.44 10.14 -12.26
N ARG A 45 -13.93 10.29 -11.04
CA ARG A 45 -12.76 11.15 -10.78
C ARG A 45 -11.52 10.45 -11.25
N THR A 46 -11.08 10.80 -12.43
CA THR A 46 -9.80 10.45 -12.97
C THR A 46 -8.69 11.18 -12.19
N ILE A 47 -7.96 10.47 -11.36
CA ILE A 47 -6.85 11.05 -10.61
C ILE A 47 -5.55 10.76 -11.35
N VAL A 48 -4.97 11.81 -11.94
CA VAL A 48 -3.65 11.75 -12.58
C VAL A 48 -2.58 12.03 -11.52
N ARG A 49 -1.88 11.01 -11.07
CA ARG A 49 -0.70 11.19 -10.23
C ARG A 49 0.56 11.32 -11.09
N ARG A 50 1.19 12.50 -11.07
CA ARG A 50 2.51 12.80 -11.66
C ARG A 50 2.72 12.31 -13.11
N GLY A 51 1.69 12.42 -13.94
CA GLY A 51 1.79 12.05 -15.35
C GLY A 51 1.78 10.55 -15.63
N LEU A 52 1.41 9.73 -14.68
CA LEU A 52 1.25 8.29 -14.81
C LEU A 52 -0.24 7.92 -14.84
N ALA A 53 -0.52 6.81 -15.47
CA ALA A 53 -1.80 6.24 -15.82
C ALA A 53 -2.98 6.55 -14.89
N VAL A 54 -4.14 6.74 -15.51
CA VAL A 54 -5.45 6.82 -14.86
C VAL A 54 -5.69 5.54 -14.07
N ALA A 55 -5.90 5.66 -12.77
CA ALA A 55 -6.26 4.52 -11.95
C ALA A 55 -7.65 4.02 -12.34
N SER A 56 -7.77 2.71 -12.56
CA SER A 56 -9.06 2.07 -12.83
C SER A 56 -10.00 2.20 -11.62
N PRO A 57 -11.33 2.25 -11.82
CA PRO A 57 -12.27 2.09 -10.75
C PRO A 57 -11.94 0.83 -9.94
N GLY A 58 -11.81 0.95 -8.62
CA GLY A 58 -11.39 -0.15 -7.76
C GLY A 58 -9.88 -0.31 -7.54
N ALA A 59 -9.03 0.56 -8.10
CA ALA A 59 -7.59 0.56 -7.81
C ALA A 59 -7.26 0.98 -6.38
N PHE A 60 -8.20 1.60 -5.68
CA PHE A 60 -8.03 2.09 -4.32
C PHE A 60 -8.97 1.41 -3.34
N LEU A 61 -8.48 1.22 -2.14
CA LEU A 61 -9.26 0.89 -0.96
C LEU A 61 -9.71 2.20 -0.32
N HIS A 62 -11.01 2.44 -0.33
CA HIS A 62 -11.59 3.61 0.33
C HIS A 62 -11.71 3.36 1.82
N THR A 63 -11.19 4.30 2.62
CA THR A 63 -11.24 4.20 4.08
C THR A 63 -12.57 4.66 4.65
N GLY A 64 -13.36 5.39 3.86
CA GLY A 64 -14.59 6.04 4.29
C GLY A 64 -14.36 7.38 4.99
N ILE A 65 -13.11 7.80 5.16
CA ILE A 65 -12.74 9.11 5.69
C ILE A 65 -12.40 10.00 4.50
N GLU A 66 -13.34 10.84 4.08
CA GLU A 66 -13.23 11.65 2.85
C GLU A 66 -11.93 12.48 2.81
N ARG A 67 -11.57 13.11 3.91
CA ARG A 67 -10.35 13.92 4.01
C ARG A 67 -9.08 13.08 3.78
N PHE A 68 -9.06 11.88 4.33
CA PHE A 68 -7.92 10.96 4.20
C PHE A 68 -7.84 10.39 2.78
N ASP A 69 -8.95 9.91 2.24
CA ASP A 69 -9.03 9.37 0.88
C ASP A 69 -8.67 10.44 -0.16
N THR A 70 -9.12 11.69 0.04
CA THR A 70 -8.75 12.83 -0.81
C THR A 70 -7.25 13.12 -0.75
N ALA A 71 -6.65 13.12 0.44
CA ALA A 71 -5.22 13.35 0.62
C ALA A 71 -4.36 12.27 -0.07
N LEU A 72 -4.84 11.03 -0.10
CA LEU A 72 -4.22 9.91 -0.82
C LEU A 72 -4.55 9.88 -2.31
N GLY A 73 -5.41 10.79 -2.77
CA GLY A 73 -5.82 10.87 -4.16
C GLY A 73 -6.78 9.75 -4.57
N GLY A 74 -7.66 9.31 -3.67
CA GLY A 74 -8.72 8.34 -3.91
C GLY A 74 -8.72 7.15 -2.94
N GLY A 75 -7.80 7.10 -1.99
CA GLY A 75 -7.68 6.04 -1.01
C GLY A 75 -6.34 5.30 -1.06
N LEU A 76 -6.23 4.22 -0.30
CA LEU A 76 -5.01 3.41 -0.27
C LEU A 76 -4.93 2.53 -1.53
N PRO A 77 -3.78 2.48 -2.25
CA PRO A 77 -3.63 1.59 -3.40
C PRO A 77 -3.81 0.12 -3.01
N ARG A 78 -4.69 -0.60 -3.71
CA ARG A 78 -4.99 -2.02 -3.43
C ARG A 78 -3.87 -2.96 -3.81
N ALA A 79 -3.21 -2.67 -4.93
CA ALA A 79 -2.17 -3.51 -5.51
C ALA A 79 -0.83 -2.80 -5.40
N ALA A 80 -0.37 -2.58 -4.17
CA ALA A 80 0.86 -1.85 -3.94
C ALA A 80 1.47 -2.14 -2.57
N LEU A 81 2.73 -1.79 -2.44
CA LEU A 81 3.39 -1.61 -1.15
C LEU A 81 2.96 -0.27 -0.56
N SER A 82 2.48 -0.26 0.67
CA SER A 82 2.24 0.95 1.46
C SER A 82 3.06 0.89 2.75
N GLU A 83 3.73 1.97 3.07
CA GLU A 83 4.57 2.08 4.26
C GLU A 83 3.85 2.83 5.37
N ILE A 84 3.90 2.29 6.59
CA ILE A 84 3.30 2.86 7.79
C ILE A 84 4.39 2.95 8.86
N HIS A 85 4.73 4.18 9.23
CA HIS A 85 5.81 4.47 10.17
C HIS A 85 5.26 4.87 11.52
N GLY A 86 5.81 4.28 12.60
CA GLY A 86 5.84 4.85 13.93
C GLY A 86 7.20 5.49 14.17
N LEU A 87 7.23 6.74 14.58
CA LEU A 87 8.50 7.45 14.81
C LEU A 87 9.23 6.90 16.03
N GLU A 88 8.49 6.38 17.00
CA GLU A 88 9.02 5.82 18.22
C GLU A 88 8.47 4.42 18.47
N THR A 89 9.18 3.60 19.25
CA THR A 89 8.73 2.25 19.61
C THR A 89 7.36 2.26 20.31
N ARG A 90 7.07 3.29 21.09
CA ARG A 90 5.75 3.45 21.76
C ARG A 90 4.58 3.62 20.79
N ASP A 91 4.83 3.99 19.53
CA ASP A 91 3.81 4.12 18.50
C ASP A 91 3.41 2.76 17.88
N ALA A 92 4.11 1.67 18.24
CA ALA A 92 3.89 0.35 17.66
C ALA A 92 2.42 -0.10 17.70
N GLY A 93 1.75 0.09 18.84
CA GLY A 93 0.33 -0.23 18.98
C GLY A 93 -0.58 0.59 18.07
N ALA A 94 -0.28 1.88 17.89
CA ALA A 94 -1.04 2.75 16.99
C ALA A 94 -0.82 2.36 15.52
N VAL A 95 0.43 2.06 15.13
CA VAL A 95 0.80 1.59 13.79
C VAL A 95 0.11 0.28 13.48
N ALA A 96 0.19 -0.69 14.38
CA ALA A 96 -0.46 -2.00 14.23
C ALA A 96 -1.99 -1.87 14.13
N GLY A 97 -2.61 -1.10 15.03
CA GLY A 97 -4.04 -0.84 15.02
C GLY A 97 -4.52 -0.16 13.74
N PHE A 98 -3.76 0.82 13.25
CA PHE A 98 -4.06 1.49 11.98
C PHE A 98 -3.94 0.53 10.79
N ALA A 99 -2.87 -0.28 10.74
CA ALA A 99 -2.70 -1.30 9.70
C ALA A 99 -3.85 -2.31 9.70
N LEU A 100 -4.26 -2.80 10.87
CA LEU A 100 -5.39 -3.71 11.02
C LEU A 100 -6.71 -3.08 10.58
N SER A 101 -6.92 -1.79 10.85
CA SER A 101 -8.09 -1.07 10.33
C SER A 101 -8.14 -1.09 8.80
N LEU A 102 -7.01 -0.84 8.13
CA LEU A 102 -6.93 -0.89 6.67
C LEU A 102 -7.14 -2.31 6.13
N VAL A 103 -6.56 -3.29 6.79
CA VAL A 103 -6.70 -4.71 6.39
C VAL A 103 -8.13 -5.20 6.57
N SER A 104 -8.83 -4.78 7.64
CA SER A 104 -10.23 -5.14 7.87
C SER A 104 -11.14 -4.69 6.72
N LEU A 105 -10.83 -3.56 6.09
CA LEU A 105 -11.54 -3.11 4.88
C LEU A 105 -11.28 -4.05 3.69
N SER A 106 -10.05 -4.52 3.53
CA SER A 106 -9.71 -5.51 2.48
C SER A 106 -10.41 -6.84 2.69
N LEU A 107 -10.55 -7.29 3.95
CA LEU A 107 -11.24 -8.53 4.29
C LEU A 107 -12.74 -8.48 3.99
N LYS A 108 -13.39 -7.35 4.20
CA LYS A 108 -14.82 -7.18 3.87
C LYS A 108 -15.09 -7.41 2.39
N GLU A 109 -14.11 -7.11 1.53
CA GLU A 109 -14.24 -7.32 0.08
C GLU A 109 -13.76 -8.70 -0.37
N LYS A 110 -12.84 -9.31 0.37
CA LYS A 110 -12.18 -10.59 0.06
C LYS A 110 -12.50 -11.63 1.13
N GLN A 111 -13.79 -11.86 1.34
CA GLN A 111 -14.29 -12.82 2.35
C GLN A 111 -13.59 -14.18 2.26
N GLY A 112 -13.24 -14.72 3.41
CA GLY A 112 -12.64 -16.04 3.55
C GLY A 112 -11.14 -16.15 3.29
N LEU A 113 -10.48 -15.08 2.82
CA LEU A 113 -9.02 -15.10 2.66
C LEU A 113 -8.33 -14.66 3.96
N PRO A 114 -7.25 -15.33 4.37
CA PRO A 114 -6.47 -14.92 5.54
C PRO A 114 -5.55 -13.73 5.23
N ILE A 115 -5.06 -13.13 6.31
CA ILE A 115 -3.97 -12.15 6.33
C ILE A 115 -2.72 -12.89 6.79
N LEU A 116 -1.58 -12.60 6.18
CA LEU A 116 -0.30 -13.04 6.71
C LEU A 116 0.43 -11.86 7.35
N TRP A 117 0.82 -12.00 8.61
CA TRP A 117 1.66 -11.06 9.33
C TRP A 117 3.05 -11.66 9.51
N VAL A 118 4.04 -11.07 8.88
CA VAL A 118 5.45 -11.48 8.93
C VAL A 118 6.21 -10.51 9.80
N GLY A 119 6.99 -11.02 10.73
CA GLY A 119 7.89 -10.22 11.56
C GLY A 119 9.14 -10.99 11.95
N THR A 120 10.15 -10.29 12.44
CA THR A 120 11.32 -10.96 13.02
C THR A 120 11.03 -11.41 14.44
N SER A 121 11.74 -12.45 14.92
CA SER A 121 11.64 -12.93 16.29
C SER A 121 11.82 -11.82 17.32
N GLU A 122 12.70 -10.85 17.05
CA GLU A 122 12.89 -9.68 17.91
C GLU A 122 11.58 -8.90 18.14
N ILE A 123 10.83 -8.65 17.07
CA ILE A 123 9.56 -7.90 17.15
C ILE A 123 8.53 -8.66 17.97
N PHE A 124 8.33 -9.94 17.67
CA PHE A 124 7.32 -10.74 18.37
C PHE A 124 7.68 -11.06 19.82
N HIS A 125 8.98 -11.12 20.15
CA HIS A 125 9.40 -11.26 21.53
C HIS A 125 9.24 -9.97 22.36
N GLU A 126 9.40 -8.80 21.73
CA GLU A 126 9.27 -7.51 22.41
C GLU A 126 7.81 -7.06 22.53
N ALA A 127 7.07 -7.07 21.42
CA ALA A 127 5.69 -6.56 21.36
C ALA A 127 4.62 -7.64 21.62
N GLY A 128 5.00 -8.91 21.51
CA GLY A 128 4.05 -10.03 21.52
C GLY A 128 3.27 -10.13 20.20
N LEU A 129 2.45 -11.18 20.10
CA LEU A 129 1.50 -11.31 19.01
C LEU A 129 0.21 -10.55 19.34
N PRO A 130 -0.43 -9.92 18.36
CA PRO A 130 -1.73 -9.29 18.56
C PRO A 130 -2.75 -10.28 19.14
N TYR A 131 -3.52 -9.83 20.13
CA TYR A 131 -4.51 -10.68 20.80
C TYR A 131 -5.73 -10.93 19.91
N ALA A 132 -5.84 -12.14 19.37
CA ALA A 132 -6.82 -12.51 18.34
C ALA A 132 -8.27 -12.17 18.71
N ARG A 133 -8.72 -12.41 19.95
CA ARG A 133 -10.07 -12.04 20.41
C ARG A 133 -10.32 -10.53 20.41
N GLY A 134 -9.29 -9.73 20.74
CA GLY A 134 -9.37 -8.28 20.68
C GLY A 134 -9.49 -7.82 19.23
N LEU A 135 -8.81 -8.47 18.30
CA LEU A 135 -8.89 -8.17 16.87
C LEU A 135 -10.28 -8.45 16.29
N HIS A 136 -10.92 -9.54 16.71
CA HIS A 136 -12.30 -9.82 16.33
C HIS A 136 -13.25 -8.73 16.85
N ALA A 137 -13.14 -8.37 18.12
CA ALA A 137 -14.02 -7.36 18.73
C ALA A 137 -13.86 -5.96 18.11
N LEU A 138 -12.63 -5.56 17.77
CA LEU A 138 -12.34 -4.21 17.29
C LEU A 138 -12.39 -4.05 15.76
N PHE A 139 -11.96 -5.07 15.02
CA PHE A 139 -11.77 -5.00 13.58
C PHE A 139 -12.61 -5.99 12.79
N GLY A 140 -13.34 -6.90 13.47
CA GLY A 140 -14.09 -7.97 12.84
C GLY A 140 -13.20 -8.98 12.11
N ILE A 141 -11.94 -9.14 12.57
CA ILE A 141 -10.99 -10.11 12.02
C ILE A 141 -11.11 -11.40 12.82
N GLU A 142 -11.56 -12.47 12.16
CA GLU A 142 -11.65 -13.77 12.81
C GLU A 142 -10.26 -14.33 13.14
N PRO A 143 -10.08 -15.04 14.27
CA PRO A 143 -8.77 -15.60 14.64
C PRO A 143 -8.15 -16.46 13.54
N GLU A 144 -8.97 -17.22 12.80
CA GLU A 144 -8.58 -18.11 11.72
C GLU A 144 -8.12 -17.36 10.45
N GLN A 145 -8.46 -16.07 10.35
CA GLN A 145 -8.04 -15.21 9.25
C GLN A 145 -6.67 -14.57 9.47
N LEU A 146 -6.06 -14.76 10.64
CA LEU A 146 -4.78 -14.13 10.95
C LEU A 146 -3.69 -15.18 11.14
N LEU A 147 -2.80 -15.23 10.17
CA LEU A 147 -1.63 -16.10 10.18
C LEU A 147 -0.39 -15.29 10.55
N PHE A 148 0.43 -15.81 11.43
CA PHE A 148 1.71 -15.22 11.82
C PHE A 148 2.87 -16.04 11.27
N SER A 149 3.89 -15.36 10.78
CA SER A 149 5.15 -15.96 10.39
C SER A 149 6.29 -15.24 11.10
N GLU A 150 6.87 -15.91 12.06
CA GLU A 150 8.06 -15.46 12.76
C GLU A 150 9.31 -15.88 11.98
N ALA A 151 10.17 -14.93 11.66
CA ALA A 151 11.42 -15.18 10.96
C ALA A 151 12.61 -14.89 11.88
N PRO A 152 13.60 -15.79 11.97
CA PRO A 152 14.76 -15.60 12.85
C PRO A 152 15.65 -14.44 12.40
N LYS A 153 15.61 -14.09 11.11
CA LYS A 153 16.43 -13.02 10.52
C LYS A 153 15.58 -12.17 9.57
N LEU A 154 15.98 -10.91 9.44
CA LEU A 154 15.33 -9.99 8.49
C LEU A 154 15.35 -10.50 7.04
N LEU A 155 16.43 -11.15 6.61
CA LEU A 155 16.53 -11.71 5.26
C LEU A 155 15.41 -12.73 5.00
N ASP A 156 15.15 -13.59 6.00
CA ASP A 156 14.09 -14.60 5.93
C ASP A 156 12.70 -13.94 5.94
N ALA A 157 12.51 -12.90 6.78
CA ALA A 157 11.26 -12.12 6.79
C ALA A 157 10.97 -11.46 5.44
N LEU A 158 11.98 -10.86 4.82
CA LEU A 158 11.86 -10.26 3.49
C LEU A 158 11.52 -11.32 2.44
N TRP A 159 12.18 -12.46 2.47
CA TRP A 159 11.91 -13.55 1.53
C TRP A 159 10.48 -14.09 1.71
N ILE A 160 10.04 -14.36 2.94
CA ILE A 160 8.68 -14.81 3.24
C ILE A 160 7.65 -13.78 2.74
N ALA A 161 7.88 -12.50 2.99
CA ALA A 161 6.97 -11.44 2.55
C ALA A 161 6.92 -11.33 1.01
N GLU A 162 8.06 -11.49 0.32
CA GLU A 162 8.11 -11.50 -1.16
C GLU A 162 7.32 -12.68 -1.73
N GLU A 163 7.48 -13.89 -1.16
CA GLU A 163 6.76 -15.07 -1.61
C GLU A 163 5.26 -14.95 -1.34
N ALA A 164 4.88 -14.50 -0.13
CA ALA A 164 3.49 -14.29 0.22
C ALA A 164 2.83 -13.20 -0.64
N ALA A 165 3.54 -12.10 -0.93
CA ALA A 165 3.01 -10.99 -1.70
C ALA A 165 2.65 -11.34 -3.15
N ARG A 166 3.24 -12.39 -3.72
CA ARG A 166 2.86 -12.89 -5.05
C ARG A 166 1.67 -13.85 -5.05
N MET A 167 1.27 -14.33 -3.86
CA MET A 167 0.19 -15.29 -3.72
C MET A 167 -1.17 -14.58 -3.67
N THR A 168 -2.15 -15.09 -4.39
CA THR A 168 -3.54 -14.62 -4.33
C THR A 168 -4.33 -15.24 -3.18
N ALA A 169 -3.68 -16.11 -2.41
CA ALA A 169 -4.28 -16.81 -1.26
C ALA A 169 -4.46 -15.92 -0.02
N PHE A 170 -3.84 -14.74 0.00
CA PHE A 170 -3.97 -13.79 1.09
C PHE A 170 -4.83 -12.59 0.70
N ALA A 171 -5.63 -12.06 1.62
CA ALA A 171 -6.32 -10.79 1.44
C ALA A 171 -5.34 -9.61 1.51
N ALA A 172 -4.34 -9.71 2.37
CA ALA A 172 -3.25 -8.76 2.55
C ALA A 172 -2.02 -9.45 3.17
N VAL A 173 -0.85 -8.84 2.98
CA VAL A 173 0.39 -9.22 3.68
C VAL A 173 0.84 -8.03 4.51
N ILE A 174 1.21 -8.27 5.75
CA ILE A 174 1.83 -7.30 6.66
C ILE A 174 3.27 -7.76 6.88
N LEU A 175 4.22 -6.87 6.67
CA LEU A 175 5.63 -7.08 7.02
C LEU A 175 6.01 -6.05 8.07
N GLU A 176 6.38 -6.49 9.26
CA GLU A 176 6.76 -5.63 10.36
C GLU A 176 8.26 -5.67 10.60
N ILE A 177 8.89 -4.49 10.61
CA ILE A 177 10.33 -4.32 10.73
C ILE A 177 10.64 -3.20 11.71
N ARG A 178 11.68 -3.38 12.51
CA ARG A 178 12.21 -2.37 13.41
C ARG A 178 13.38 -1.61 12.79
N GLY A 179 13.41 -0.30 13.01
CA GLY A 179 14.49 0.56 12.58
C GLY A 179 14.64 0.71 11.07
N SER A 180 15.87 1.02 10.66
CA SER A 180 16.27 1.25 9.26
C SER A 180 17.40 0.27 8.86
N PRO A 181 17.07 -1.03 8.74
CA PRO A 181 18.10 -2.02 8.42
C PRO A 181 18.54 -1.89 6.95
N ARG A 182 19.85 -2.01 6.70
CA ARG A 182 20.44 -1.89 5.35
C ARG A 182 19.89 -2.86 4.31
N LEU A 183 19.37 -4.01 4.74
CA LEU A 183 18.77 -5.00 3.85
C LEU A 183 17.41 -4.58 3.29
N LEU A 184 16.73 -3.64 3.94
CA LEU A 184 15.50 -3.03 3.44
C LEU A 184 15.83 -1.84 2.53
N ASP A 185 16.52 -2.10 1.46
CA ASP A 185 16.92 -1.10 0.47
C ASP A 185 15.83 -0.84 -0.58
N LEU A 186 16.12 0.08 -1.50
CA LEU A 186 15.22 0.39 -2.61
C LEU A 186 14.96 -0.83 -3.51
N THR A 187 15.93 -1.74 -3.63
CA THR A 187 15.79 -2.94 -4.46
C THR A 187 14.83 -3.93 -3.82
N ALA A 188 14.96 -4.19 -2.52
CA ALA A 188 14.06 -5.04 -1.76
C ALA A 188 12.62 -4.50 -1.82
N THR A 189 12.44 -3.20 -1.57
CA THR A 189 11.12 -2.58 -1.61
C THR A 189 10.50 -2.53 -3.02
N ARG A 190 11.31 -2.42 -4.09
CA ARG A 190 10.82 -2.56 -5.47
C ARG A 190 10.32 -3.97 -5.75
N ARG A 191 11.02 -5.01 -5.27
CA ARG A 191 10.55 -6.40 -5.43
C ARG A 191 9.22 -6.61 -4.71
N LEU A 192 9.12 -6.20 -3.45
CA LEU A 192 7.88 -6.28 -2.67
C LEU A 192 6.72 -5.56 -3.39
N HIS A 193 6.96 -4.33 -3.86
CA HIS A 193 5.96 -3.55 -4.59
C HIS A 193 5.50 -4.26 -5.87
N ALA A 194 6.44 -4.75 -6.69
CA ALA A 194 6.12 -5.46 -7.93
C ALA A 194 5.31 -6.74 -7.67
N ARG A 195 5.62 -7.50 -6.60
CA ARG A 195 4.87 -8.69 -6.20
C ARG A 195 3.43 -8.34 -5.81
N ALA A 196 3.26 -7.30 -4.99
CA ALA A 196 1.95 -6.80 -4.59
C ALA A 196 1.12 -6.34 -5.79
N GLN A 197 1.73 -5.62 -6.74
CA GLN A 197 1.08 -5.21 -7.98
C GLN A 197 0.60 -6.40 -8.83
N ASN A 198 1.48 -7.37 -9.06
CA ASN A 198 1.17 -8.53 -9.88
C ASN A 198 0.07 -9.42 -9.27
N ALA A 199 0.05 -9.55 -7.95
CA ALA A 199 -0.98 -10.31 -7.25
C ALA A 199 -2.29 -9.55 -7.07
N GLY A 200 -2.30 -8.22 -7.27
CA GLY A 200 -3.47 -7.38 -7.02
C GLY A 200 -3.85 -7.30 -5.53
N ARG A 201 -2.87 -7.39 -4.62
CA ARG A 201 -3.07 -7.43 -3.17
C ARG A 201 -2.24 -6.35 -2.47
N PRO A 202 -2.76 -5.75 -1.38
CA PRO A 202 -2.00 -4.80 -0.58
C PRO A 202 -0.91 -5.52 0.22
N LEU A 203 0.28 -4.90 0.24
CA LEU A 203 1.35 -5.23 1.18
C LEU A 203 1.59 -4.01 2.05
N LEU A 204 1.47 -4.17 3.36
CA LEU A 204 1.71 -3.13 4.34
C LEU A 204 3.06 -3.37 5.00
N LEU A 205 3.98 -2.43 4.86
CA LEU A 205 5.28 -2.43 5.54
C LEU A 205 5.18 -1.54 6.77
N LEU A 206 5.17 -2.16 7.95
CA LEU A 206 5.18 -1.45 9.22
C LEU A 206 6.62 -1.21 9.65
N ARG A 207 6.99 0.03 9.88
CA ARG A 207 8.32 0.41 10.36
C ARG A 207 8.20 1.07 11.72
N GLN A 208 8.80 0.43 12.72
CA GLN A 208 8.84 0.94 14.07
C GLN A 208 10.19 1.60 14.34
N ALA A 209 10.19 2.83 14.84
CA ALA A 209 11.38 3.60 15.16
C ALA A 209 12.42 3.63 14.03
N GLY A 210 11.95 3.68 12.77
CA GLY A 210 12.80 3.72 11.58
C GLY A 210 12.82 5.10 10.95
N GLU A 211 13.94 5.43 10.30
CA GLU A 211 14.03 6.64 9.49
C GLU A 211 13.28 6.48 8.17
N ALA A 212 12.85 7.61 7.61
CA ALA A 212 12.09 7.65 6.36
C ALA A 212 13.02 7.55 5.13
N ASP A 213 13.77 6.45 5.02
CA ASP A 213 14.63 6.17 3.87
C ASP A 213 13.83 6.09 2.56
N PRO A 214 14.45 6.35 1.39
CA PRO A 214 13.81 6.16 0.11
C PRO A 214 13.40 4.71 -0.14
N THR A 215 12.12 4.47 -0.46
CA THR A 215 11.58 3.16 -0.81
C THR A 215 10.72 3.24 -2.07
N ALA A 216 10.30 2.10 -2.60
CA ALA A 216 9.42 2.00 -3.75
C ALA A 216 7.92 2.16 -3.39
N ALA A 217 7.60 2.36 -2.12
CA ALA A 217 6.21 2.52 -1.70
C ALA A 217 5.59 3.81 -2.26
N PRO A 218 4.49 3.75 -3.02
CA PRO A 218 3.81 4.94 -3.54
C PRO A 218 3.13 5.76 -2.43
N VAL A 219 2.84 5.11 -1.30
CA VAL A 219 2.23 5.74 -0.13
C VAL A 219 3.10 5.49 1.09
N ARG A 220 3.37 6.56 1.83
CA ARG A 220 4.02 6.51 3.13
C ARG A 220 3.19 7.33 4.12
N LEU A 221 2.87 6.71 5.24
CA LEU A 221 2.08 7.29 6.31
C LEU A 221 2.90 7.32 7.58
N ILE A 222 2.75 8.37 8.35
CA ILE A 222 3.29 8.45 9.72
C ILE A 222 2.09 8.37 10.66
N VAL A 223 2.16 7.43 11.59
CA VAL A 223 1.10 7.16 12.57
C VAL A 223 1.68 7.34 13.97
N SER A 224 1.02 8.09 14.79
CA SER A 224 1.34 8.27 16.20
C SER A 224 0.10 8.13 17.06
N ALA A 225 0.30 7.73 18.31
CA ALA A 225 -0.79 7.71 19.28
C ALA A 225 -1.31 9.13 19.52
N ALA A 226 -2.63 9.30 19.53
CA ALA A 226 -3.28 10.53 19.95
C ALA A 226 -3.87 10.36 21.35
N PRO A 227 -4.00 11.45 22.15
CA PRO A 227 -4.74 11.41 23.40
C PRO A 227 -6.17 10.92 23.11
N SER A 228 -6.68 10.04 23.98
CA SER A 228 -8.10 9.68 23.96
C SER A 228 -8.92 10.91 24.40
N ALA A 229 -9.96 11.20 23.65
CA ALA A 229 -10.93 12.25 23.99
C ALA A 229 -11.79 11.84 25.17
#